data_80aea3eee539c9b13ce1f9d9a7c5be4f
#
_entry.id   80aea3eee539c9b13ce1f9d9a7c5be4f
#
_cell.length_a   1.000
_cell.length_b   1.000
_cell.length_c   1.000
_cell.angle_alpha   90.00
_cell.angle_beta   90.00
_cell.angle_gamma   90.00
#
_symmetry.space_group_name_H-M   'P 1'
#
loop_
_entity.id
_entity.type
_entity.pdbx_description
1 polymer ?
#
loop_
_entity_poly.entity_id
_entity_poly.type
_entity_poly.pdbx_seq_one_letter_code
_entity_poly.pdbx_strand_id
1 'polypeptide(L)'
;MKTIFTIVFFGIITMAIAQDEFFQPGSSIGGYGEIHWNRANDSDGNSTKNQMDFHRFIIYYGYNWTEKWTFKSEVELEHNFVADGNGELELEQAFVNYHAGNWGFQGGVILPTAGLLNEYHEPPLFLSVERPNYSKYIIPTTWFGNGFAFYGNYLDFNFRLVIMEDLEGEDISSSGIRDGRGKGYKTTGI
;
A
#
# COMPACT_ATOMS: atom_id res chain seq x y z
N MET A 1 -11.01 -50.04 -52.05
CA MET A 1 -11.69 -49.85 -50.76
C MET A 1 -11.18 -48.54 -50.15
N LYS A 2 -12.02 -47.53 -50.18
CA LYS A 2 -11.70 -46.23 -49.54
C LYS A 2 -12.39 -46.20 -48.18
N THR A 3 -11.59 -46.18 -47.11
CA THR A 3 -12.10 -46.10 -45.73
C THR A 3 -12.32 -44.64 -45.39
N ILE A 4 -13.58 -44.27 -45.18
CA ILE A 4 -14.00 -42.94 -44.74
C ILE A 4 -13.90 -42.92 -43.20
N PHE A 5 -12.99 -42.10 -42.67
CA PHE A 5 -12.97 -41.80 -41.22
C PHE A 5 -13.96 -40.67 -40.93
N THR A 6 -15.04 -40.99 -40.26
CA THR A 6 -15.96 -39.98 -39.74
C THR A 6 -15.46 -39.52 -38.35
N ILE A 7 -14.97 -38.28 -38.28
CA ILE A 7 -14.64 -37.63 -36.99
C ILE A 7 -15.92 -37.04 -36.44
N VAL A 8 -16.42 -37.61 -35.34
CA VAL A 8 -17.56 -37.05 -34.56
C VAL A 8 -16.96 -36.00 -33.60
N PHE A 9 -17.26 -34.74 -33.87
CA PHE A 9 -16.90 -33.63 -32.98
C PHE A 9 -17.94 -33.54 -31.88
N PHE A 10 -17.63 -33.97 -30.66
CA PHE A 10 -18.45 -33.74 -29.48
C PHE A 10 -18.22 -32.30 -29.02
N GLY A 11 -19.10 -31.39 -29.41
CA GLY A 11 -19.12 -30.03 -28.87
C GLY A 11 -19.65 -30.04 -27.44
N ILE A 12 -18.79 -29.83 -26.46
CA ILE A 12 -19.22 -29.54 -25.10
C ILE A 12 -19.76 -28.10 -25.11
N ILE A 13 -21.10 -27.97 -25.11
CA ILE A 13 -21.75 -26.69 -24.85
C ILE A 13 -21.62 -26.46 -23.34
N THR A 14 -20.65 -25.71 -22.92
CA THR A 14 -20.65 -25.12 -21.58
C THR A 14 -21.73 -24.03 -21.58
N MET A 15 -22.85 -24.32 -20.99
CA MET A 15 -23.81 -23.28 -20.59
C MET A 15 -23.09 -22.44 -19.57
N ALA A 16 -22.65 -21.25 -19.95
CA ALA A 16 -22.34 -20.18 -19.03
C ALA A 16 -23.66 -19.81 -18.37
N ILE A 17 -23.93 -20.34 -17.20
CA ILE A 17 -24.95 -19.80 -16.31
C ILE A 17 -24.39 -18.44 -15.95
N ALA A 18 -24.96 -17.36 -16.49
CA ALA A 18 -24.81 -16.04 -15.96
C ALA A 18 -25.43 -16.09 -14.55
N GLN A 19 -24.62 -16.38 -13.53
CA GLN A 19 -24.96 -16.07 -12.17
C GLN A 19 -25.05 -14.55 -12.15
N ASP A 20 -26.24 -14.02 -11.93
CA ASP A 20 -26.37 -12.67 -11.37
C ASP A 20 -25.50 -12.69 -10.12
N GLU A 21 -24.33 -12.08 -10.19
CA GLU A 21 -23.42 -11.97 -9.05
C GLU A 21 -24.06 -11.02 -8.04
N PHE A 22 -24.96 -11.55 -7.24
CA PHE A 22 -25.35 -10.87 -6.02
C PHE A 22 -24.09 -10.69 -5.18
N PHE A 23 -23.84 -9.47 -4.75
CA PHE A 23 -22.73 -9.18 -3.88
C PHE A 23 -22.67 -10.19 -2.71
N GLN A 24 -21.51 -10.79 -2.51
CA GLN A 24 -21.22 -11.66 -1.38
C GLN A 24 -20.16 -10.98 -0.50
N PRO A 25 -20.44 -10.82 0.81
CA PRO A 25 -19.39 -10.39 1.74
C PRO A 25 -18.19 -11.33 1.66
N GLY A 26 -17.00 -10.76 1.71
CA GLY A 26 -15.81 -11.60 1.57
C GLY A 26 -14.51 -10.90 1.94
N SER A 27 -13.52 -11.72 2.26
CA SER A 27 -12.16 -11.27 2.55
C SER A 27 -11.25 -11.46 1.34
N SER A 28 -10.22 -10.61 1.27
CA SER A 28 -9.10 -10.73 0.36
C SER A 28 -7.78 -10.67 1.13
N ILE A 29 -6.82 -11.47 0.72
CA ILE A 29 -5.47 -11.45 1.25
C ILE A 29 -4.53 -11.35 0.05
N GLY A 30 -3.54 -10.46 0.15
CA GLY A 30 -2.47 -10.28 -0.83
C GLY A 30 -1.20 -9.81 -0.15
N GLY A 31 -0.18 -9.57 -0.91
CA GLY A 31 1.08 -9.05 -0.40
C GLY A 31 2.24 -9.30 -1.35
N TYR A 32 3.40 -8.82 -0.96
CA TYR A 32 4.66 -9.06 -1.66
C TYR A 32 5.84 -9.02 -0.68
N GLY A 33 7.01 -9.42 -1.16
CA GLY A 33 8.27 -9.27 -0.44
C GLY A 33 9.34 -8.71 -1.36
N GLU A 34 10.33 -8.04 -0.78
CA GLU A 34 11.42 -7.39 -1.48
C GLU A 34 12.77 -7.83 -0.89
N ILE A 35 13.67 -8.25 -1.76
CA ILE A 35 15.03 -8.62 -1.40
C ILE A 35 15.99 -7.68 -2.11
N HIS A 36 16.85 -7.02 -1.34
CA HIS A 36 17.92 -6.18 -1.85
C HIS A 36 19.26 -6.89 -1.80
N TRP A 37 20.04 -6.76 -2.85
CA TRP A 37 21.45 -7.08 -2.85
C TRP A 37 22.26 -5.85 -3.24
N ASN A 38 23.02 -5.35 -2.28
CA ASN A 38 23.83 -4.15 -2.43
C ASN A 38 25.31 -4.50 -2.46
N ARG A 39 26.00 -4.08 -3.50
CA ARG A 39 27.44 -4.14 -3.61
C ARG A 39 28.01 -2.76 -3.89
N ALA A 40 28.93 -2.32 -3.05
CA ALA A 40 29.67 -1.08 -3.26
C ALA A 40 31.18 -1.37 -3.26
N ASN A 41 31.91 -0.64 -4.09
CA ASN A 41 33.36 -0.67 -4.13
C ASN A 41 33.88 0.74 -3.87
N ASP A 42 35.08 0.84 -3.32
CA ASP A 42 35.83 2.10 -3.22
C ASP A 42 36.44 2.50 -4.59
N SER A 43 37.14 3.65 -4.60
CA SER A 43 37.84 4.15 -5.80
C SER A 43 38.92 3.20 -6.33
N ASP A 44 39.44 2.34 -5.46
CA ASP A 44 40.50 1.38 -5.77
C ASP A 44 39.94 0.02 -6.20
N GLY A 45 38.60 -0.10 -6.25
CA GLY A 45 37.91 -1.32 -6.68
C GLY A 45 37.72 -2.36 -5.58
N ASN A 46 38.13 -2.08 -4.33
CA ASN A 46 37.90 -3.01 -3.22
C ASN A 46 36.44 -2.97 -2.80
N SER A 47 35.88 -4.13 -2.46
CA SER A 47 34.50 -4.21 -1.99
C SER A 47 34.37 -3.60 -0.59
N THR A 48 33.58 -2.54 -0.48
CA THR A 48 33.27 -1.85 0.79
C THR A 48 31.93 -2.27 1.36
N LYS A 49 31.05 -2.83 0.55
CA LYS A 49 29.76 -3.35 0.96
C LYS A 49 29.37 -4.54 0.07
N ASN A 50 28.95 -5.61 0.70
CA ASN A 50 28.33 -6.75 0.03
C ASN A 50 27.25 -7.29 0.98
N GLN A 51 26.02 -6.86 0.78
CA GLN A 51 24.91 -7.11 1.70
C GLN A 51 23.71 -7.63 0.92
N MET A 52 23.12 -8.71 1.42
CA MET A 52 21.80 -9.17 1.03
C MET A 52 20.85 -8.87 2.20
N ASP A 53 19.72 -8.31 1.89
CA ASP A 53 18.73 -7.88 2.85
C ASP A 53 17.33 -8.30 2.37
N PHE A 54 16.60 -9.03 3.21
CA PHE A 54 15.17 -9.20 3.02
C PHE A 54 14.49 -7.91 3.48
N HIS A 55 14.38 -6.96 2.56
CA HIS A 55 14.15 -5.56 2.85
C HIS A 55 12.77 -5.31 3.42
N ARG A 56 11.73 -5.94 2.84
CA ARG A 56 10.37 -5.82 3.35
C ARG A 56 9.50 -7.03 3.05
N PHE A 57 8.50 -7.21 3.86
CA PHE A 57 7.41 -8.14 3.67
C PHE A 57 6.09 -7.45 4.00
N ILE A 58 5.19 -7.38 3.03
CA ILE A 58 3.92 -6.70 3.14
C ILE A 58 2.78 -7.69 3.03
N ILE A 59 1.79 -7.55 3.92
CA ILE A 59 0.53 -8.27 3.89
C ILE A 59 -0.62 -7.27 3.79
N TYR A 60 -1.43 -7.43 2.76
CA TYR A 60 -2.71 -6.77 2.61
C TYR A 60 -3.83 -7.68 3.09
N TYR A 61 -4.73 -7.14 3.89
CA TYR A 61 -5.98 -7.79 4.22
C TYR A 61 -7.14 -6.84 3.95
N GLY A 62 -8.14 -7.33 3.24
CA GLY A 62 -9.35 -6.60 2.94
C GLY A 62 -10.59 -7.41 3.32
N TYR A 63 -11.67 -6.70 3.61
CA TYR A 63 -12.98 -7.28 3.80
C TYR A 63 -14.07 -6.39 3.22
N ASN A 64 -14.96 -6.95 2.44
CA ASN A 64 -16.11 -6.25 1.88
C ASN A 64 -17.38 -6.70 2.62
N TRP A 65 -17.99 -5.82 3.42
CA TRP A 65 -19.27 -6.12 4.10
C TRP A 65 -20.45 -5.97 3.15
N THR A 66 -20.37 -4.94 2.30
CA THR A 66 -21.35 -4.62 1.26
C THR A 66 -20.63 -4.06 0.04
N GLU A 67 -21.33 -3.82 -1.05
CA GLU A 67 -20.79 -3.10 -2.22
C GLU A 67 -20.23 -1.72 -1.88
N LYS A 68 -20.68 -1.11 -0.79
CA LYS A 68 -20.32 0.26 -0.39
C LYS A 68 -19.34 0.31 0.78
N TRP A 69 -19.39 -0.67 1.68
CA TRP A 69 -18.58 -0.70 2.89
C TRP A 69 -17.49 -1.74 2.77
N THR A 70 -16.26 -1.28 2.91
CA THR A 70 -15.06 -2.13 2.86
C THR A 70 -14.09 -1.79 3.99
N PHE A 71 -13.29 -2.76 4.36
CA PHE A 71 -12.11 -2.59 5.21
C PHE A 71 -10.87 -2.90 4.39
N LYS A 72 -9.81 -2.14 4.61
CA LYS A 72 -8.47 -2.42 4.06
C LYS A 72 -7.43 -2.23 5.14
N SER A 73 -6.43 -3.09 5.13
CA SER A 73 -5.26 -2.94 5.98
C SER A 73 -3.99 -3.37 5.25
N GLU A 74 -2.89 -2.82 5.69
CA GLU A 74 -1.55 -3.08 5.23
C GLU A 74 -0.62 -3.14 6.43
N VAL A 75 0.07 -4.27 6.55
CA VAL A 75 1.07 -4.52 7.57
C VAL A 75 2.40 -4.73 6.87
N GLU A 76 3.39 -3.93 7.23
CA GLU A 76 4.76 -4.03 6.75
C GLU A 76 5.68 -4.54 7.85
N LEU A 77 6.51 -5.50 7.50
CA LEU A 77 7.68 -5.92 8.26
C LEU A 77 8.92 -5.50 7.48
N GLU A 78 9.65 -4.50 7.97
CA GLU A 78 10.97 -4.15 7.44
C GLU A 78 12.05 -5.01 8.06
N HIS A 79 12.93 -5.53 7.20
CA HIS A 79 13.92 -6.55 7.51
C HIS A 79 13.27 -7.83 8.07
N ASN A 80 14.05 -8.85 8.33
CA ASN A 80 13.54 -10.15 8.79
C ASN A 80 13.53 -10.31 10.32
N PHE A 81 13.86 -9.25 11.05
CA PHE A 81 14.03 -9.31 12.50
C PHE A 81 13.75 -7.95 13.16
N VAL A 82 12.75 -7.92 14.03
CA VAL A 82 12.33 -6.70 14.75
C VAL A 82 12.82 -6.78 16.19
N ALA A 83 14.08 -6.43 16.43
CA ALA A 83 14.64 -6.25 17.76
C ALA A 83 15.90 -5.39 17.69
N ASP A 84 16.23 -4.72 18.78
CA ASP A 84 17.46 -3.93 18.94
C ASP A 84 17.65 -2.86 17.86
N GLY A 85 16.56 -2.31 17.30
CA GLY A 85 16.58 -1.30 16.27
C GLY A 85 16.91 -1.81 14.86
N ASN A 86 16.81 -3.11 14.62
CA ASN A 86 17.19 -3.73 13.35
C ASN A 86 16.03 -3.95 12.37
N GLY A 87 14.85 -3.51 12.67
CA GLY A 87 13.71 -3.64 11.77
C GLY A 87 12.49 -2.99 12.39
N GLU A 88 11.46 -2.82 11.60
CA GLU A 88 10.21 -2.18 12.00
C GLU A 88 9.03 -3.08 11.64
N LEU A 89 7.99 -3.04 12.47
CA LEU A 89 6.70 -3.62 12.18
C LEU A 89 5.69 -2.49 12.24
N GLU A 90 5.12 -2.15 11.10
CA GLU A 90 4.21 -1.01 10.96
C GLU A 90 2.84 -1.45 10.46
N LEU A 91 1.81 -0.75 10.92
CA LEU A 91 0.47 -0.78 10.39
C LEU A 91 0.30 0.49 9.56
N GLU A 92 0.70 0.43 8.29
CA GLU A 92 0.70 1.60 7.43
C GLU A 92 -0.70 2.05 7.03
N GLN A 93 -1.61 1.10 6.88
CA GLN A 93 -3.01 1.38 6.60
C GLN A 93 -3.92 0.43 7.39
N ALA A 94 -4.99 0.96 7.96
CA ALA A 94 -6.09 0.18 8.53
C ALA A 94 -7.33 1.06 8.62
N PHE A 95 -8.20 1.02 7.63
CA PHE A 95 -9.33 1.92 7.55
C PHE A 95 -10.59 1.23 7.04
N VAL A 96 -11.71 1.75 7.52
CA VAL A 96 -13.02 1.48 6.94
C VAL A 96 -13.28 2.52 5.85
N ASN A 97 -13.76 2.06 4.72
CA ASN A 97 -14.11 2.89 3.59
C ASN A 97 -15.58 2.72 3.23
N TYR A 98 -16.26 3.84 3.03
CA TYR A 98 -17.58 3.90 2.42
C TYR A 98 -17.49 4.58 1.07
N HIS A 99 -18.09 3.99 0.04
CA HIS A 99 -18.17 4.59 -1.28
C HIS A 99 -19.57 4.43 -1.87
N ALA A 100 -20.15 5.52 -2.34
CA ALA A 100 -21.46 5.51 -2.99
C ALA A 100 -21.53 6.55 -4.12
N GLY A 101 -21.75 6.07 -5.33
CA GLY A 101 -21.78 6.95 -6.50
C GLY A 101 -20.47 7.69 -6.71
N ASN A 102 -20.51 9.02 -6.63
CA ASN A 102 -19.35 9.86 -6.92
C ASN A 102 -18.57 10.31 -5.68
N TRP A 103 -18.90 9.82 -4.50
CA TRP A 103 -18.23 10.24 -3.27
C TRP A 103 -18.06 9.09 -2.28
N GLY A 104 -17.14 9.28 -1.37
CA GLY A 104 -16.85 8.33 -0.32
C GLY A 104 -16.11 8.96 0.86
N PHE A 105 -15.95 8.19 1.92
CA PHE A 105 -15.14 8.59 3.05
C PHE A 105 -14.36 7.39 3.61
N GLN A 106 -13.28 7.69 4.29
CA GLN A 106 -12.42 6.73 4.97
C GLN A 106 -12.21 7.18 6.42
N GLY A 107 -12.05 6.23 7.32
CA GLY A 107 -11.70 6.50 8.72
C GLY A 107 -10.84 5.38 9.28
N GLY A 108 -9.77 5.75 9.99
CA GLY A 108 -8.79 4.84 10.56
C GLY A 108 -7.35 5.32 10.34
N VAL A 109 -6.43 4.39 10.17
CA VAL A 109 -5.06 4.69 9.75
C VAL A 109 -5.03 4.85 8.25
N ILE A 110 -4.75 6.06 7.77
CA ILE A 110 -4.83 6.44 6.36
C ILE A 110 -3.56 7.14 5.89
N LEU A 111 -3.35 7.14 4.59
CA LEU A 111 -2.29 7.90 3.92
C LEU A 111 -2.85 9.25 3.46
N PRO A 112 -2.24 10.39 3.83
CA PRO A 112 -2.57 11.67 3.23
C PRO A 112 -2.03 11.76 1.81
N THR A 113 -2.74 12.48 0.93
CA THR A 113 -2.29 12.82 -0.42
C THR A 113 -1.25 13.94 -0.40
N ALA A 114 -0.15 13.71 0.32
CA ALA A 114 0.97 14.64 0.38
C ALA A 114 1.98 14.33 -0.73
N GLY A 115 1.59 14.63 -1.97
CA GLY A 115 2.33 14.25 -3.17
C GLY A 115 2.03 12.82 -3.64
N LEU A 116 2.30 12.56 -4.92
CA LEU A 116 1.99 11.28 -5.57
C LEU A 116 2.72 10.11 -4.92
N LEU A 117 3.97 10.31 -4.47
CA LEU A 117 4.78 9.23 -3.92
C LEU A 117 4.33 8.77 -2.54
N ASN A 118 3.56 9.54 -1.80
CA ASN A 118 2.98 9.06 -0.57
C ASN A 118 1.77 8.15 -0.83
N GLU A 119 0.99 8.47 -1.84
CA GLU A 119 -0.17 7.67 -2.23
C GLU A 119 0.25 6.39 -2.98
N TYR A 120 1.31 6.47 -3.79
CA TYR A 120 1.87 5.36 -4.57
C TYR A 120 3.27 4.99 -4.07
N HIS A 121 3.40 4.76 -2.76
CA HIS A 121 4.69 4.56 -2.10
C HIS A 121 5.27 3.15 -2.25
N GLU A 122 4.52 2.25 -2.87
CA GLU A 122 4.90 0.87 -3.07
C GLU A 122 6.05 0.71 -4.08
N PRO A 123 7.13 0.01 -3.75
CA PRO A 123 8.25 -0.21 -4.66
C PRO A 123 7.88 -0.72 -6.06
N PRO A 124 6.89 -1.62 -6.23
CA PRO A 124 6.47 -2.05 -7.56
C PRO A 124 5.92 -0.92 -8.46
N LEU A 125 5.58 0.23 -7.87
CA LEU A 125 5.06 1.40 -8.58
C LEU A 125 6.16 2.42 -8.91
N PHE A 126 7.40 2.22 -8.43
CA PHE A 126 8.50 3.13 -8.71
C PHE A 126 9.00 2.96 -10.15
N LEU A 127 9.42 4.08 -10.76
CA LEU A 127 10.12 4.08 -12.04
C LEU A 127 11.63 3.81 -11.89
N SER A 128 12.13 3.82 -10.67
CA SER A 128 13.53 3.59 -10.31
C SER A 128 13.63 2.45 -9.29
N VAL A 129 14.82 1.87 -9.15
CA VAL A 129 15.07 0.79 -8.18
C VAL A 129 14.86 1.28 -6.75
N GLU A 130 15.25 2.52 -6.50
CA GLU A 130 15.15 3.13 -5.17
C GLU A 130 14.18 4.32 -5.17
N ARG A 131 13.63 4.61 -4.00
CA ARG A 131 12.78 5.77 -3.77
C ARG A 131 13.57 7.06 -4.03
N PRO A 132 13.00 8.06 -4.74
CA PRO A 132 13.66 9.34 -4.93
C PRO A 132 13.96 10.06 -3.61
N ASN A 133 15.14 10.68 -3.51
CA ASN A 133 15.59 11.31 -2.27
C ASN A 133 14.64 12.38 -1.73
N TYR A 134 13.95 13.14 -2.58
CA TYR A 134 13.01 14.17 -2.10
C TYR A 134 11.83 13.57 -1.33
N SER A 135 11.38 12.37 -1.70
CA SER A 135 10.29 11.68 -1.00
C SER A 135 10.75 11.04 0.29
N LYS A 136 12.05 10.86 0.47
CA LYS A 136 12.63 10.36 1.71
C LYS A 136 12.82 11.47 2.76
N TYR A 137 13.26 12.67 2.31
CA TYR A 137 13.73 13.71 3.22
C TYR A 137 12.82 14.94 3.29
N ILE A 138 12.18 15.33 2.20
CA ILE A 138 11.39 16.57 2.14
C ILE A 138 9.91 16.30 2.39
N ILE A 139 9.34 15.35 1.65
CA ILE A 139 7.95 14.91 1.84
C ILE A 139 8.03 13.52 2.43
N PRO A 140 7.58 13.32 3.66
CA PRO A 140 7.72 12.03 4.31
C PRO A 140 6.92 10.97 3.54
N THR A 141 7.62 9.98 3.06
CA THR A 141 7.07 8.77 2.53
C THR A 141 7.62 7.63 3.41
N THR A 142 6.89 6.75 3.95
CA THR A 142 5.43 6.64 3.94
C THR A 142 4.87 7.48 5.09
N TRP A 143 4.04 8.45 4.78
CA TRP A 143 3.33 9.20 5.82
C TRP A 143 1.94 8.60 5.98
N PHE A 144 1.68 8.04 7.12
CA PHE A 144 0.38 7.51 7.53
C PHE A 144 0.05 8.02 8.94
N GLY A 145 -1.22 7.95 9.31
CA GLY A 145 -1.66 8.35 10.63
C GLY A 145 -3.16 8.19 10.82
N ASN A 146 -3.61 8.42 12.05
CA ASN A 146 -5.03 8.34 12.40
C ASN A 146 -5.79 9.53 11.82
N GLY A 147 -6.89 9.26 11.12
CA GLY A 147 -7.63 10.34 10.50
C GLY A 147 -8.86 9.90 9.72
N PHE A 148 -9.42 10.91 9.05
CA PHE A 148 -10.57 10.77 8.19
C PHE A 148 -10.28 11.41 6.83
N ALA A 149 -10.77 10.81 5.76
CA ALA A 149 -10.74 11.38 4.44
C ALA A 149 -12.14 11.40 3.83
N PHE A 150 -12.49 12.52 3.22
CA PHE A 150 -13.65 12.65 2.36
C PHE A 150 -13.16 12.85 0.92
N TYR A 151 -13.68 12.08 -0.01
CA TYR A 151 -13.21 12.13 -1.39
C TYR A 151 -14.36 11.96 -2.37
N GLY A 152 -14.13 12.39 -3.61
CA GLY A 152 -15.14 12.24 -4.66
C GLY A 152 -14.76 12.92 -5.96
N ASN A 153 -15.74 12.86 -6.87
CA ASN A 153 -15.66 13.48 -8.18
C ASN A 153 -16.81 14.48 -8.32
N TYR A 154 -16.49 15.68 -8.75
CA TYR A 154 -17.45 16.70 -9.09
C TYR A 154 -17.09 17.30 -10.45
N LEU A 155 -17.93 17.11 -11.44
CA LEU A 155 -17.62 17.39 -12.84
C LEU A 155 -16.32 16.67 -13.24
N ASP A 156 -15.33 17.42 -13.75
CA ASP A 156 -14.03 16.90 -14.16
C ASP A 156 -12.97 16.94 -13.05
N PHE A 157 -13.37 17.29 -11.81
CA PHE A 157 -12.46 17.42 -10.69
C PHE A 157 -12.56 16.21 -9.75
N ASN A 158 -11.40 15.62 -9.46
CA ASN A 158 -11.25 14.68 -8.34
C ASN A 158 -10.76 15.48 -7.13
N PHE A 159 -11.38 15.26 -5.97
CA PHE A 159 -10.97 15.91 -4.74
C PHE A 159 -10.82 14.90 -3.61
N ARG A 160 -9.92 15.20 -2.68
CA ARG A 160 -9.76 14.51 -1.43
C ARG A 160 -9.42 15.51 -0.32
N LEU A 161 -10.24 15.54 0.72
CA LEU A 161 -10.02 16.29 1.94
C LEU A 161 -9.62 15.32 3.02
N VAL A 162 -8.49 15.56 3.68
CA VAL A 162 -7.96 14.72 4.75
C VAL A 162 -7.87 15.56 6.02
N ILE A 163 -8.36 14.99 7.11
CA ILE A 163 -8.19 15.50 8.48
C ILE A 163 -7.56 14.36 9.25
N MET A 164 -6.36 14.58 9.76
CA MET A 164 -5.60 13.56 10.47
C MET A 164 -4.82 14.18 11.62
N GLU A 165 -4.26 13.32 12.46
CA GLU A 165 -3.34 13.73 13.52
C GLU A 165 -2.20 14.59 12.97
N ASP A 166 -1.68 15.48 13.77
CA ASP A 166 -0.55 16.33 13.43
C ASP A 166 0.79 15.57 13.55
N LEU A 167 1.84 16.25 13.13
CA LEU A 167 3.21 15.81 13.31
C LEU A 167 3.75 16.29 14.66
N GLU A 168 4.50 15.44 15.35
CA GLU A 168 5.23 15.84 16.55
C GLU A 168 6.39 16.76 16.17
N GLY A 169 6.23 18.05 16.46
CA GLY A 169 7.15 19.09 16.04
C GLY A 169 8.55 18.98 16.67
N GLU A 170 8.64 18.41 17.87
CA GLU A 170 9.91 18.23 18.58
C GLU A 170 10.81 17.20 17.91
N ASP A 171 10.24 16.27 17.18
CA ASP A 171 10.96 15.24 16.43
C ASP A 171 11.32 15.66 15.00
N ILE A 172 10.85 16.82 14.55
CA ILE A 172 11.20 17.36 13.23
C ILE A 172 12.63 17.94 13.29
N SER A 173 13.44 17.50 12.34
CA SER A 173 14.85 17.91 12.25
C SER A 173 15.21 18.46 10.86
N SER A 174 16.46 18.90 10.71
CA SER A 174 17.00 19.29 9.39
C SER A 174 17.06 18.12 8.39
N SER A 175 16.99 16.89 8.85
CA SER A 175 16.90 15.69 8.00
C SER A 175 15.48 15.38 7.50
N GLY A 176 14.49 16.15 7.93
CA GLY A 176 13.12 16.06 7.43
C GLY A 176 12.05 16.02 8.50
N ILE A 177 10.81 15.89 8.08
CA ILE A 177 9.62 15.83 8.96
C ILE A 177 9.19 14.38 9.26
N ARG A 178 9.90 13.39 8.71
CA ARG A 178 9.54 11.97 8.81
C ARG A 178 9.44 11.49 10.27
N ASP A 179 10.36 11.92 11.12
CA ASP A 179 10.46 11.42 12.50
C ASP A 179 9.31 11.92 13.39
N GLY A 180 8.60 12.98 12.97
CA GLY A 180 7.42 13.50 13.67
C GLY A 180 6.12 12.76 13.36
N ARG A 181 6.11 11.82 12.41
CA ARG A 181 4.90 11.10 12.01
C ARG A 181 4.52 9.99 13.00
N GLY A 182 3.25 9.57 12.96
CA GLY A 182 2.77 8.37 13.67
C GLY A 182 2.73 8.52 15.20
N LYS A 183 2.79 9.74 15.74
CA LYS A 183 2.84 9.99 17.18
C LYS A 183 1.59 10.65 17.74
N GLY A 184 0.57 10.84 16.93
CA GLY A 184 -0.68 11.51 17.31
C GLY A 184 -1.42 10.87 18.47
N TYR A 185 -1.22 9.57 18.72
CA TYR A 185 -1.76 8.91 19.91
C TYR A 185 -1.18 9.43 21.24
N LYS A 186 -0.10 10.20 21.19
CA LYS A 186 0.52 10.86 22.35
C LYS A 186 0.03 12.30 22.54
N THR A 187 -0.50 12.92 21.49
CA THR A 187 -1.03 14.27 21.54
C THR A 187 -2.43 14.25 22.12
N THR A 188 -2.54 14.35 23.44
CA THR A 188 -3.79 14.47 24.19
C THR A 188 -4.20 15.92 24.42
N GLY A 189 -3.63 16.84 23.68
CA GLY A 189 -3.87 18.27 23.80
C GLY A 189 -5.09 18.72 22.99
N ILE A 190 -6.30 18.34 23.40
CA ILE A 190 -7.54 19.01 23.06
C ILE A 190 -8.10 19.62 24.32
#